data_c91cad92773c57e0e96014414d7b8667
#
_entry.id   c91cad92773c57e0e96014414d7b8667
#
_cell.length_a   1.000
_cell.length_b   1.000
_cell.length_c   1.000
_cell.angle_alpha   90.00
_cell.angle_beta   90.00
_cell.angle_gamma   90.00
#
_symmetry.space_group_name_H-M   'P 1'
#
loop_
_entity.id
_entity.type
_entity.pdbx_description
1 polymer ?
#
loop_
_entity_poly.entity_id
_entity_poly.type
_entity_poly.pdbx_seq_one_letter_code
_entity_poly.pdbx_strand_id
1 'polypeptide(L)'
;TAVNKFCWQAAIGQPITVWSTAYDQKRPYLDLFDASRAIAFIIEKDIFDGRIYNVLTNNSTVRQVVETIREFVPDLDVEFVDNKIMNQLSYEVLDERFKSKGFVPAGSLKRAIGETISLLKQSNSI
;
A
#
# COMPACT_ATOMS: atom_id res chain seq x y z
N THR A 1 6.05 -1.25 -6.22
CA THR A 1 5.98 -0.84 -4.80
C THR A 1 6.34 -2.00 -3.89
N ALA A 2 6.75 -1.73 -2.65
CA ALA A 2 7.10 -2.78 -1.69
C ALA A 2 5.92 -3.74 -1.43
N VAL A 3 4.70 -3.22 -1.28
CA VAL A 3 3.50 -4.04 -1.05
C VAL A 3 3.27 -5.05 -2.18
N ASN A 4 3.33 -4.62 -3.44
CA ASN A 4 3.11 -5.51 -4.57
C ASN A 4 4.20 -6.60 -4.65
N LYS A 5 5.47 -6.24 -4.37
CA LYS A 5 6.55 -7.23 -4.28
C LYS A 5 6.28 -8.25 -3.18
N PHE A 6 5.86 -7.79 -2.01
CA PHE A 6 5.56 -8.66 -0.87
C PHE A 6 4.36 -9.60 -1.16
N CYS A 7 3.30 -9.07 -1.77
CA CYS A 7 2.17 -9.90 -2.21
C CYS A 7 2.60 -10.98 -3.21
N TRP A 8 3.47 -10.62 -4.16
CA TRP A 8 3.99 -11.57 -5.14
C TRP A 8 4.85 -12.65 -4.48
N GLN A 9 5.81 -12.26 -3.62
CA GLN A 9 6.65 -13.22 -2.90
C GLN A 9 5.79 -14.18 -2.07
N ALA A 10 4.82 -13.66 -1.33
CA ALA A 10 3.89 -14.46 -0.54
C ALA A 10 3.06 -15.42 -1.41
N ALA A 11 2.56 -14.95 -2.55
CA ALA A 11 1.72 -15.76 -3.45
C ALA A 11 2.47 -16.95 -4.07
N ILE A 12 3.77 -16.81 -4.31
CA ILE A 12 4.61 -17.88 -4.87
C ILE A 12 5.36 -18.71 -3.80
N GLY A 13 5.09 -18.47 -2.51
CA GLY A 13 5.71 -19.20 -1.41
C GLY A 13 7.17 -18.84 -1.16
N GLN A 14 7.61 -17.65 -1.58
CA GLN A 14 8.94 -17.13 -1.26
C GLN A 14 8.90 -16.27 0.00
N PRO A 15 9.98 -16.26 0.80
CA PRO A 15 10.10 -15.36 1.93
C PRO A 15 9.99 -13.89 1.51
N ILE A 16 9.30 -13.11 2.31
CA ILE A 16 9.31 -11.65 2.16
C ILE A 16 10.62 -11.10 2.72
N THR A 17 11.38 -10.40 1.89
CA THR A 17 12.60 -9.73 2.34
C THR A 17 12.31 -8.30 2.78
N VAL A 18 12.53 -8.02 4.06
CA VAL A 18 12.28 -6.72 4.71
C VAL A 18 13.58 -6.15 5.26
N TRP A 19 13.80 -4.87 5.01
CA TRP A 19 14.90 -4.17 5.68
C TRP A 19 14.58 -3.96 7.15
N SER A 20 15.46 -4.43 8.04
CA SER A 20 15.28 -4.31 9.49
C SER A 20 14.98 -2.88 9.92
N THR A 21 15.70 -1.91 9.35
CA THR A 21 15.54 -0.49 9.66
C THR A 21 14.23 0.13 9.14
N ALA A 22 13.57 -0.51 8.17
CA ALA A 22 12.33 -0.01 7.56
C ALA A 22 11.06 -0.60 8.18
N TYR A 23 11.16 -1.63 9.00
CA TYR A 23 10.03 -2.43 9.45
C TYR A 23 8.96 -1.61 10.20
N ASP A 24 9.39 -0.68 11.03
CA ASP A 24 8.49 0.20 11.79
C ASP A 24 8.31 1.59 11.16
N GLN A 25 8.84 1.80 9.96
CA GLN A 25 8.67 3.07 9.26
C GLN A 25 7.31 3.15 8.60
N LYS A 26 6.66 4.30 8.76
CA LYS A 26 5.40 4.62 8.10
C LYS A 26 5.63 5.08 6.66
N ARG A 27 4.69 4.72 5.79
CA ARG A 27 4.60 5.15 4.39
C ARG A 27 3.13 5.35 4.01
N PRO A 28 2.83 6.28 3.11
CA PRO A 28 1.50 6.41 2.54
C PRO A 28 1.25 5.31 1.53
N TYR A 29 0.07 4.75 1.56
CA TYR A 29 -0.43 3.77 0.60
C TYR A 29 -1.72 4.26 -0.04
N LEU A 30 -1.83 4.06 -1.33
CA LEU A 30 -3.00 4.38 -2.13
C LEU A 30 -3.51 3.10 -2.78
N ASP A 31 -4.72 2.70 -2.43
CA ASP A 31 -5.47 1.61 -3.05
C ASP A 31 -5.93 2.05 -4.46
N LEU A 32 -5.91 1.13 -5.42
CA LEU A 32 -6.37 1.36 -6.79
C LEU A 32 -7.83 1.84 -6.83
N PHE A 33 -8.67 1.35 -5.95
CA PHE A 33 -10.05 1.80 -5.81
C PHE A 33 -10.13 3.30 -5.47
N ASP A 34 -9.37 3.75 -4.48
CA ASP A 34 -9.32 5.17 -4.12
C ASP A 34 -8.64 6.02 -5.19
N ALA A 35 -7.62 5.49 -5.87
CA ALA A 35 -6.97 6.19 -6.98
C ALA A 35 -7.98 6.48 -8.12
N SER A 36 -8.75 5.47 -8.51
CA SER A 36 -9.78 5.60 -9.56
C SER A 36 -10.87 6.58 -9.15
N ARG A 37 -11.35 6.50 -7.90
CA ARG A 37 -12.36 7.41 -7.34
C ARG A 37 -11.86 8.85 -7.26
N ALA A 38 -10.60 9.04 -6.89
CA ALA A 38 -10.01 10.38 -6.81
C ALA A 38 -9.97 11.06 -8.18
N ILE A 39 -9.59 10.32 -9.23
CA ILE A 39 -9.59 10.84 -10.61
C ILE A 39 -11.02 11.20 -11.04
N ALA A 40 -11.97 10.30 -10.82
CA ALA A 40 -13.38 10.57 -11.15
C ALA A 40 -13.91 11.79 -10.39
N PHE A 41 -13.61 11.89 -9.10
CA PHE A 41 -14.02 13.02 -8.26
C PHE A 41 -13.47 14.37 -8.74
N ILE A 42 -12.19 14.41 -9.14
CA ILE A 42 -11.56 15.62 -9.70
C ILE A 42 -12.31 16.08 -10.95
N ILE A 43 -12.64 15.14 -11.84
CA ILE A 43 -13.35 15.43 -13.10
C ILE A 43 -14.78 15.88 -12.81
N GLU A 44 -15.53 15.14 -11.99
CA GLU A 44 -16.92 15.43 -11.65
C GLU A 44 -17.11 16.77 -10.91
N LYS A 45 -16.12 17.13 -10.08
CA LYS A 45 -16.15 18.39 -9.31
C LYS A 45 -15.44 19.56 -9.98
N ASP A 46 -14.92 19.34 -11.19
CA ASP A 46 -14.18 20.36 -11.96
C ASP A 46 -13.01 20.98 -11.14
N ILE A 47 -12.24 20.14 -10.45
CA ILE A 47 -11.14 20.60 -9.59
C ILE A 47 -9.86 20.75 -10.43
N PHE A 48 -9.83 21.79 -11.25
CA PHE A 48 -8.69 22.15 -12.11
C PHE A 48 -8.08 23.49 -11.73
N ASP A 49 -7.86 23.71 -10.45
CA ASP A 49 -7.39 24.98 -9.88
C ASP A 49 -5.85 25.12 -9.85
N GLY A 50 -5.12 24.20 -10.47
CA GLY A 50 -3.65 24.21 -10.53
C GLY A 50 -2.95 23.87 -9.22
N ARG A 51 -3.68 23.42 -8.21
CA ARG A 51 -3.12 23.05 -6.90
C ARG A 51 -2.74 21.57 -6.85
N ILE A 52 -1.83 21.25 -5.93
CA ILE A 52 -1.43 19.87 -5.64
C ILE A 52 -2.30 19.33 -4.49
N TYR A 53 -2.87 18.14 -4.73
CA TYR A 53 -3.67 17.40 -3.77
C TYR A 53 -3.02 16.04 -3.48
N ASN A 54 -2.73 15.78 -2.20
CA ASN A 54 -2.31 14.46 -1.79
C ASN A 54 -3.52 13.54 -1.73
N VAL A 55 -3.35 12.32 -2.23
CA VAL A 55 -4.37 11.27 -2.19
C VAL A 55 -3.73 10.03 -1.59
N LEU A 56 -4.34 9.48 -0.56
CA LEU A 56 -3.92 8.22 0.05
C LEU A 56 -5.12 7.50 0.65
N THR A 57 -5.01 6.20 0.78
CA THR A 57 -5.97 5.38 1.52
C THR A 57 -5.64 5.45 3.00
N ASN A 58 -4.38 5.18 3.36
CA ASN A 58 -3.90 5.31 4.74
C ASN A 58 -2.37 5.38 4.82
N ASN A 59 -1.86 5.84 5.95
CA ASN A 59 -0.46 5.68 6.33
C ASN A 59 -0.31 4.40 7.15
N SER A 60 0.62 3.53 6.78
CA SER A 60 0.88 2.26 7.48
C SER A 60 2.37 1.98 7.61
N THR A 61 2.74 1.19 8.62
CA THR A 61 4.11 0.67 8.73
C THR A 61 4.30 -0.55 7.83
N VAL A 62 5.54 -0.87 7.50
CA VAL A 62 5.87 -2.12 6.81
C VAL A 62 5.42 -3.34 7.63
N ARG A 63 5.57 -3.28 8.96
CA ARG A 63 5.05 -4.29 9.89
C ARG A 63 3.57 -4.57 9.67
N GLN A 64 2.74 -3.53 9.64
CA GLN A 64 1.30 -3.66 9.43
C GLN A 64 0.96 -4.29 8.07
N VAL A 65 1.72 -3.95 7.03
CA VAL A 65 1.58 -4.58 5.70
C VAL A 65 1.90 -6.07 5.76
N VAL A 66 3.02 -6.44 6.39
CA VAL A 66 3.44 -7.85 6.54
C VAL A 66 2.42 -8.65 7.35
N GLU A 67 1.94 -8.10 8.47
CA GLU A 67 0.90 -8.74 9.29
C GLU A 67 -0.41 -8.93 8.52
N THR A 68 -0.80 -7.96 7.72
CA THR A 68 -1.97 -8.06 6.84
C THR A 68 -1.79 -9.17 5.80
N ILE A 69 -0.61 -9.28 5.18
CA ILE A 69 -0.33 -10.36 4.22
C ILE A 69 -0.40 -11.73 4.91
N ARG A 70 0.08 -11.83 6.15
CA ARG A 70 0.04 -13.08 6.93
C ARG A 70 -1.38 -13.59 7.19
N GLU A 71 -2.37 -12.71 7.24
CA GLU A 71 -3.78 -13.12 7.36
C GLU A 71 -4.26 -13.93 6.13
N PHE A 72 -3.68 -13.70 4.95
CA PHE A 72 -4.00 -14.40 3.69
C PHE A 72 -3.03 -15.54 3.38
N VAL A 73 -1.84 -15.51 3.95
CA VAL A 73 -0.78 -16.49 3.79
C VAL A 73 -0.20 -16.81 5.19
N PRO A 74 -0.85 -17.69 5.98
CA PRO A 74 -0.45 -17.95 7.37
C PRO A 74 0.98 -18.46 7.53
N ASP A 75 1.47 -19.24 6.56
CA ASP A 75 2.82 -19.82 6.54
C ASP A 75 3.87 -18.86 5.97
N LEU A 76 3.57 -17.57 5.94
CA LEU A 76 4.45 -16.54 5.41
C LEU A 76 5.77 -16.49 6.20
N ASP A 77 6.87 -16.70 5.49
CA ASP A 77 8.21 -16.49 6.02
C ASP A 77 8.69 -15.04 5.75
N VAL A 78 9.42 -14.48 6.70
CA VAL A 78 9.92 -13.10 6.63
C VAL A 78 11.40 -13.09 6.96
N GLU A 79 12.22 -12.70 6.00
CA GLU A 79 13.66 -12.51 6.15
C GLU A 79 14.00 -11.05 6.38
N PHE A 80 14.67 -10.76 7.48
CA PHE A 80 15.19 -9.43 7.75
C PHE A 80 16.60 -9.29 7.19
N VAL A 81 16.79 -8.24 6.40
CA VAL A 81 18.08 -7.93 5.79
C VAL A 81 18.55 -6.55 6.22
N ASP A 82 19.84 -6.43 6.49
CA ASP A 82 20.46 -5.16 6.80
C ASP A 82 20.94 -4.49 5.51
N ASN A 83 20.51 -3.25 5.30
CA ASN A 83 21.00 -2.43 4.21
C ASN A 83 21.60 -1.14 4.76
N LYS A 84 22.90 -0.96 4.48
CA LYS A 84 23.67 0.21 4.94
C LYS A 84 23.31 1.53 4.26
N ILE A 85 22.51 1.50 3.18
CA ILE A 85 22.35 2.65 2.26
C ILE A 85 21.04 3.44 2.52
N MET A 86 20.12 2.96 3.36
CA MET A 86 18.77 3.53 3.43
C MET A 86 18.49 4.26 4.74
N ASN A 87 18.89 5.52 4.80
CA ASN A 87 18.32 6.51 5.74
C ASN A 87 16.97 7.02 5.22
N GLN A 88 16.02 6.13 4.90
CA GLN A 88 14.67 6.58 4.61
C GLN A 88 13.96 6.89 5.92
N LEU A 89 13.67 8.16 6.12
CA LEU A 89 12.90 8.60 7.27
C LEU A 89 11.48 8.06 7.22
N SER A 90 10.93 7.72 8.37
CA SER A 90 9.50 7.49 8.52
C SER A 90 8.75 8.80 8.27
N TYR A 91 7.69 8.77 7.47
CA TYR A 91 6.85 9.93 7.23
C TYR A 91 5.39 9.54 7.00
N GLU A 92 4.53 10.47 7.31
CA GLU A 92 3.10 10.41 7.00
C GLU A 92 2.76 11.48 5.96
N VAL A 93 1.80 11.19 5.12
CA VAL A 93 1.23 12.17 4.20
C VAL A 93 -0.13 12.58 4.71
N LEU A 94 -0.39 13.89 4.69
CA LEU A 94 -1.67 14.48 5.04
C LEU A 94 -2.45 14.81 3.77
N ASP A 95 -3.75 14.57 3.78
CA ASP A 95 -4.66 14.76 2.66
C ASP A 95 -5.82 15.73 2.95
N GLU A 96 -5.66 16.55 4.00
CA GLU A 96 -6.71 17.48 4.46
C GLU A 96 -7.17 18.42 3.35
N ARG A 97 -6.27 18.87 2.46
CA ARG A 97 -6.63 19.74 1.35
C ARG A 97 -7.61 19.07 0.39
N PHE A 98 -7.42 17.77 0.11
CA PHE A 98 -8.34 17.03 -0.76
C PHE A 98 -9.63 16.67 -0.04
N LYS A 99 -9.56 16.32 1.23
CA LYS A 99 -10.73 16.13 2.09
C LYS A 99 -11.58 17.38 2.22
N SER A 100 -10.97 18.57 2.27
CA SER A 100 -11.72 19.83 2.30
C SER A 100 -12.52 20.11 1.03
N LYS A 101 -12.17 19.46 -0.10
CA LYS A 101 -12.96 19.47 -1.34
C LYS A 101 -14.12 18.47 -1.32
N GLY A 102 -14.21 17.60 -0.30
CA GLY A 102 -15.26 16.60 -0.12
C GLY A 102 -14.86 15.17 -0.50
N PHE A 103 -13.59 14.94 -0.89
CA PHE A 103 -13.14 13.57 -1.14
C PHE A 103 -12.86 12.82 0.17
N VAL A 104 -13.44 11.63 0.29
CA VAL A 104 -13.19 10.73 1.43
C VAL A 104 -12.71 9.39 0.89
N PRO A 105 -11.49 8.96 1.28
CA PRO A 105 -11.00 7.62 0.96
C PRO A 105 -11.98 6.56 1.51
N ALA A 106 -12.24 5.52 0.73
CA ALA A 106 -13.09 4.39 1.10
C ALA A 106 -12.47 3.03 0.77
N GLY A 107 -11.21 3.05 0.30
CA GLY A 107 -10.41 1.86 0.04
C GLY A 107 -9.94 1.18 1.33
N SER A 108 -9.35 0.01 1.15
CA SER A 108 -8.82 -0.79 2.25
C SER A 108 -7.55 -1.49 1.80
N LEU A 109 -6.44 -1.20 2.48
CA LEU A 109 -5.17 -1.88 2.23
C LEU A 109 -5.31 -3.41 2.40
N LYS A 110 -6.07 -3.85 3.39
CA LYS A 110 -6.34 -5.28 3.62
C LYS A 110 -7.06 -5.91 2.43
N ARG A 111 -8.13 -5.28 1.94
CA ARG A 111 -8.86 -5.76 0.76
C ARG A 111 -7.95 -5.79 -0.46
N ALA A 112 -7.21 -4.73 -0.75
CA ALA A 112 -6.32 -4.63 -1.89
C ALA A 112 -5.22 -5.70 -1.86
N ILE A 113 -4.64 -5.98 -0.70
CA ILE A 113 -3.66 -7.05 -0.50
C ILE A 113 -4.31 -8.42 -0.79
N GLY A 114 -5.48 -8.69 -0.22
CA GLY A 114 -6.19 -9.96 -0.43
C GLY A 114 -6.55 -10.21 -1.88
N GLU A 115 -7.09 -9.21 -2.58
CA GLU A 115 -7.41 -9.29 -4.01
C GLU A 115 -6.14 -9.53 -4.85
N THR A 116 -5.05 -8.82 -4.56
CA THR A 116 -3.78 -8.98 -5.26
C THR A 116 -3.22 -10.39 -5.09
N ILE A 117 -3.19 -10.92 -3.86
CA ILE A 117 -2.71 -12.28 -3.58
C ILE A 117 -3.60 -13.31 -4.28
N SER A 118 -4.92 -13.13 -4.27
CA SER A 118 -5.86 -14.02 -4.94
C SER A 118 -5.61 -14.09 -6.45
N LEU A 119 -5.47 -12.93 -7.11
CA LEU A 119 -5.17 -12.86 -8.54
C LEU A 119 -3.83 -13.54 -8.89
N LEU A 120 -2.80 -13.28 -8.08
CA LEU A 120 -1.47 -13.86 -8.31
C LEU A 120 -1.47 -15.39 -8.13
N LYS A 121 -2.20 -15.93 -7.15
CA LYS A 121 -2.35 -17.38 -6.95
C LYS A 121 -3.09 -18.03 -8.11
N GLN A 122 -4.13 -17.38 -8.64
CA GLN A 122 -4.86 -17.89 -9.80
C GLN A 122 -3.99 -17.96 -11.05
N SER A 123 -3.16 -16.94 -11.29
CA SER A 123 -2.26 -16.92 -12.46
C SER A 123 -1.14 -17.94 -12.40
N ASN A 124 -0.72 -18.35 -11.20
CA ASN A 124 0.31 -19.39 -11.02
C ASN A 124 -0.25 -20.82 -11.09
N SER A 125 -1.57 -20.98 -11.18
CA SER A 125 -2.24 -22.29 -11.26
C SER A 125 -2.46 -22.76 -12.72
N ILE A 126 -1.94 -22.03 -13.68
CA ILE A 126 -1.89 -22.38 -15.09
C ILE A 126 -0.47 -22.84 -15.41
#